data_cde9e814fe2a8109c2efd11295e6d76a
#
_entry.id   cde9e814fe2a8109c2efd11295e6d76a
#
_cell.length_a   1.000
_cell.length_b   1.000
_cell.length_c   1.000
_cell.angle_alpha   90.00
_cell.angle_beta   90.00
_cell.angle_gamma   90.00
#
_symmetry.space_group_name_H-M   'P 1'
#
loop_
_entity.id
_entity.type
_entity.pdbx_description
1 polymer ?
#
loop_
_entity_poly.entity_id
_entity_poly.type
_entity_poly.pdbx_seq_one_letter_code
_entity_poly.pdbx_strand_id
1 'polypeptide(L)'
;MNDLDLGICMTTTGAKPQGATDEASAARAVREMFDAIAPRYDLLNHVLSANVDRLWWRRAARRFKAVLANPDAAVLDICCGTGDMTMALLKRRPKGAQPILAADFSHAMLSRGAKKFGGPGVGARVAGDPFAVPLEADALHLPLGTGSLDLIVSAFGFRNLANYEAGLREFHRVLKPGGQLGILEFSEPGGLIGKAYAVYFRRVLPAIGRAICGQNGAYSYLPASVGNFPAPPEMVARMQATGYEQCAWQPYTFGIAGLYTAVQVNT
;
A
#
# COMPACT_ATOMS: atom_id res chain seq x y z
N MET A 1 -2.04 43.20 18.45
CA MET A 1 -3.25 43.36 17.65
C MET A 1 -3.12 42.42 16.47
N ASN A 2 -3.83 41.36 16.65
CA ASN A 2 -4.32 40.31 15.73
C ASN A 2 -3.31 39.41 14.99
N ASP A 3 -2.88 38.39 15.73
CA ASP A 3 -2.56 37.09 15.20
C ASP A 3 -3.82 36.47 14.57
N LEU A 4 -3.90 36.40 13.26
CA LEU A 4 -4.84 35.56 12.57
C LEU A 4 -4.21 34.17 12.50
N ASP A 5 -4.44 33.41 13.57
CA ASP A 5 -4.27 31.96 13.62
C ASP A 5 -5.27 31.34 12.63
N LEU A 6 -4.85 31.18 11.40
CA LEU A 6 -5.55 30.35 10.41
C LEU A 6 -5.35 28.89 10.80
N GLY A 7 -6.05 28.48 11.86
CA GLY A 7 -6.26 27.10 12.22
C GLY A 7 -6.97 26.39 11.07
N ILE A 8 -6.21 25.91 10.10
CA ILE A 8 -6.68 24.88 9.18
C ILE A 8 -6.87 23.64 10.03
N CYS A 9 -8.09 23.46 10.55
CA CYS A 9 -8.55 22.21 11.10
C CYS A 9 -8.49 21.18 9.95
N MET A 10 -7.32 20.57 9.77
CA MET A 10 -7.19 19.44 8.85
C MET A 10 -8.00 18.31 9.45
N THR A 11 -9.24 18.15 9.00
CA THR A 11 -10.02 16.96 9.30
C THR A 11 -9.17 15.76 8.86
N THR A 12 -8.78 14.93 9.84
CA THR A 12 -8.02 13.71 9.58
C THR A 12 -8.72 12.93 8.49
N THR A 13 -8.02 12.68 7.39
CA THR A 13 -8.57 11.95 6.25
C THR A 13 -7.98 10.56 6.23
N GLY A 14 -8.85 9.58 6.14
CA GLY A 14 -8.51 8.18 6.09
C GLY A 14 -9.65 7.34 5.52
N ALA A 15 -9.51 6.03 5.56
CA ALA A 15 -10.55 5.11 5.17
C ALA A 15 -11.82 5.33 5.99
N LYS A 16 -12.98 5.40 5.30
CA LYS A 16 -14.31 5.58 5.92
C LYS A 16 -15.22 4.42 5.50
N PRO A 17 -15.03 3.20 6.04
CA PRO A 17 -15.97 2.12 5.80
C PRO A 17 -17.33 2.45 6.38
N GLN A 18 -18.39 1.88 5.79
CA GLN A 18 -19.75 2.14 6.21
C GLN A 18 -19.95 1.74 7.68
N GLY A 19 -20.50 2.64 8.48
CA GLY A 19 -20.77 2.42 9.91
C GLY A 19 -19.60 2.76 10.83
N ALA A 20 -18.43 3.14 10.34
CA ALA A 20 -17.34 3.59 11.18
C ALA A 20 -17.59 4.99 11.70
N THR A 21 -17.43 5.20 13.01
CA THR A 21 -17.62 6.46 13.72
C THR A 21 -16.30 7.12 14.13
N ASP A 22 -15.23 6.33 14.20
CA ASP A 22 -13.89 6.76 14.61
C ASP A 22 -12.82 5.91 13.88
N GLU A 23 -11.54 6.28 14.08
CA GLU A 23 -10.40 5.60 13.45
C GLU A 23 -10.29 4.13 13.88
N ALA A 24 -10.56 3.81 15.12
CA ALA A 24 -10.47 2.44 15.63
C ALA A 24 -11.55 1.52 15.04
N SER A 25 -12.78 2.03 14.92
CA SER A 25 -13.86 1.30 14.25
C SER A 25 -13.63 1.16 12.76
N ALA A 26 -13.04 2.18 12.10
CA ALA A 26 -12.65 2.10 10.70
C ALA A 26 -11.58 1.04 10.47
N ALA A 27 -10.53 1.01 11.28
CA ALA A 27 -9.46 0.00 11.21
C ALA A 27 -10.00 -1.41 11.41
N ARG A 28 -10.88 -1.63 12.41
CA ARG A 28 -11.53 -2.94 12.65
C ARG A 28 -12.37 -3.39 11.46
N ALA A 29 -13.24 -2.52 10.95
CA ALA A 29 -14.11 -2.85 9.83
C ALA A 29 -13.30 -3.21 8.56
N VAL A 30 -12.21 -2.49 8.29
CA VAL A 30 -11.30 -2.80 7.19
C VAL A 30 -10.61 -4.15 7.40
N ARG A 31 -10.10 -4.44 8.61
CA ARG A 31 -9.47 -5.73 8.95
C ARG A 31 -10.44 -6.90 8.73
N GLU A 32 -11.63 -6.83 9.30
CA GLU A 32 -12.66 -7.88 9.19
C GLU A 32 -13.04 -8.13 7.73
N MET A 33 -13.16 -7.08 6.94
CA MET A 33 -13.43 -7.18 5.51
C MET A 33 -12.31 -7.93 4.78
N PHE A 34 -11.03 -7.58 5.03
CA PHE A 34 -9.89 -8.25 4.40
C PHE A 34 -9.74 -9.70 4.87
N ASP A 35 -9.96 -9.99 6.15
CA ASP A 35 -9.97 -11.36 6.67
C ASP A 35 -11.03 -12.23 5.97
N ALA A 36 -12.22 -11.69 5.76
CA ALA A 36 -13.33 -12.39 5.09
C ALA A 36 -13.03 -12.70 3.61
N ILE A 37 -12.36 -11.81 2.88
CA ILE A 37 -12.06 -12.00 1.45
C ILE A 37 -10.73 -12.67 1.18
N ALA A 38 -9.85 -12.81 2.19
CA ALA A 38 -8.51 -13.39 2.04
C ALA A 38 -8.47 -14.69 1.22
N PRO A 39 -9.43 -15.65 1.34
CA PRO A 39 -9.43 -16.88 0.56
C PRO A 39 -9.50 -16.69 -0.96
N ARG A 40 -10.09 -15.58 -1.44
CA ARG A 40 -10.35 -15.31 -2.85
C ARG A 40 -9.65 -14.06 -3.37
N TYR A 41 -8.89 -13.37 -2.50
CA TYR A 41 -8.29 -12.07 -2.76
C TYR A 41 -7.42 -12.04 -4.03
N ASP A 42 -6.50 -13.00 -4.16
CA ASP A 42 -5.60 -13.05 -5.32
C ASP A 42 -6.36 -13.26 -6.64
N LEU A 43 -7.31 -14.21 -6.66
CA LEU A 43 -8.13 -14.46 -7.84
C LEU A 43 -8.85 -13.20 -8.29
N LEU A 44 -9.41 -12.49 -7.32
CA LEU A 44 -10.17 -11.27 -7.57
C LEU A 44 -9.31 -10.15 -8.12
N ASN A 45 -8.17 -9.88 -7.51
CA ASN A 45 -7.25 -8.86 -7.99
C ASN A 45 -6.80 -9.13 -9.42
N HIS A 46 -6.42 -10.37 -9.73
CA HIS A 46 -5.97 -10.73 -11.08
C HIS A 46 -7.09 -10.65 -12.11
N VAL A 47 -8.30 -11.07 -11.78
CA VAL A 47 -9.45 -10.98 -12.69
C VAL A 47 -9.85 -9.54 -12.90
N LEU A 48 -9.93 -8.73 -11.82
CA LEU A 48 -10.38 -7.34 -11.88
C LEU A 48 -9.37 -6.42 -12.54
N SER A 49 -8.07 -6.72 -12.44
CA SER A 49 -7.01 -5.95 -13.11
C SER A 49 -6.66 -6.48 -14.51
N ALA A 50 -7.28 -7.58 -14.96
CA ALA A 50 -6.87 -8.33 -16.16
C ALA A 50 -5.35 -8.65 -16.14
N ASN A 51 -4.76 -8.93 -14.96
CA ASN A 51 -3.33 -9.15 -14.71
C ASN A 51 -2.41 -7.94 -14.99
N VAL A 52 -2.95 -6.75 -15.20
CA VAL A 52 -2.14 -5.52 -15.38
C VAL A 52 -1.43 -5.12 -14.08
N ASP A 53 -1.98 -5.48 -12.92
CA ASP A 53 -1.37 -5.32 -11.60
C ASP A 53 0.06 -5.89 -11.53
N ARG A 54 0.33 -7.02 -12.16
CA ARG A 54 1.69 -7.62 -12.25
C ARG A 54 2.69 -6.67 -12.91
N LEU A 55 2.25 -5.91 -13.93
CA LEU A 55 3.09 -4.92 -14.58
C LEU A 55 3.36 -3.73 -13.63
N TRP A 56 2.35 -3.29 -12.88
CA TRP A 56 2.48 -2.19 -11.92
C TRP A 56 3.46 -2.54 -10.80
N TRP A 57 3.35 -3.71 -10.17
CA TRP A 57 4.31 -4.17 -9.15
C TRP A 57 5.74 -4.24 -9.68
N ARG A 58 5.92 -4.80 -10.90
CA ARG A 58 7.24 -4.90 -11.54
C ARG A 58 7.84 -3.52 -11.84
N ARG A 59 7.03 -2.56 -12.26
CA ARG A 59 7.46 -1.18 -12.52
C ARG A 59 7.79 -0.45 -11.21
N ALA A 60 6.96 -0.58 -10.19
CA ALA A 60 7.20 -0.01 -8.86
C ALA A 60 8.51 -0.56 -8.25
N ALA A 61 8.69 -1.88 -8.22
CA ALA A 61 9.94 -2.48 -7.74
C ALA A 61 11.17 -2.04 -8.56
N ARG A 62 11.02 -1.80 -9.87
CA ARG A 62 12.11 -1.29 -10.72
C ARG A 62 12.53 0.13 -10.35
N ARG A 63 11.60 0.94 -9.87
CA ARG A 63 11.89 2.33 -9.45
C ARG A 63 12.91 2.36 -8.31
N PHE A 64 12.88 1.36 -7.43
CA PHE A 64 13.75 1.24 -6.26
C PHE A 64 14.94 0.30 -6.48
N LYS A 65 15.31 0.03 -7.73
CA LYS A 65 16.37 -0.94 -8.07
C LYS A 65 17.72 -0.67 -7.37
N ALA A 66 18.07 0.60 -7.16
CA ALA A 66 19.33 0.97 -6.53
C ALA A 66 19.36 0.56 -5.06
N VAL A 67 18.29 0.85 -4.29
CA VAL A 67 18.18 0.42 -2.90
C VAL A 67 18.08 -1.09 -2.80
N LEU A 68 17.25 -1.72 -3.65
CA LEU A 68 17.05 -3.17 -3.64
C LEU A 68 18.29 -3.98 -4.01
N ALA A 69 19.21 -3.41 -4.81
CA ALA A 69 20.48 -4.05 -5.16
C ALA A 69 21.51 -4.04 -4.02
N ASN A 70 21.33 -3.18 -3.00
CA ASN A 70 22.17 -3.20 -1.80
C ASN A 70 21.73 -4.36 -0.90
N PRO A 71 22.59 -5.39 -0.64
CA PRO A 71 22.22 -6.53 0.18
C PRO A 71 21.89 -6.16 1.62
N ASP A 72 22.47 -5.09 2.15
CA ASP A 72 22.30 -4.64 3.53
C ASP A 72 21.11 -3.69 3.73
N ALA A 73 20.44 -3.28 2.64
CA ALA A 73 19.29 -2.39 2.76
C ALA A 73 18.14 -3.04 3.54
N ALA A 74 17.66 -2.34 4.56
CA ALA A 74 16.47 -2.71 5.34
C ALA A 74 15.21 -2.25 4.58
N VAL A 75 14.37 -3.20 4.17
CA VAL A 75 13.20 -2.97 3.31
C VAL A 75 11.93 -3.46 3.98
N LEU A 76 10.90 -2.62 3.97
CA LEU A 76 9.54 -2.94 4.44
C LEU A 76 8.55 -2.89 3.28
N ASP A 77 7.77 -3.94 3.09
CA ASP A 77 6.53 -3.94 2.33
C ASP A 77 5.38 -3.88 3.34
N ILE A 78 4.73 -2.71 3.46
CA ILE A 78 3.65 -2.46 4.43
C ILE A 78 2.29 -2.55 3.77
N CYS A 79 1.30 -3.09 4.47
CA CYS A 79 0.02 -3.52 3.92
C CYS A 79 0.24 -4.54 2.79
N CYS A 80 1.14 -5.50 3.03
CA CYS A 80 1.62 -6.43 2.01
C CYS A 80 0.55 -7.42 1.53
N GLY A 81 -0.52 -7.59 2.29
CA GLY A 81 -1.61 -8.51 1.97
C GLY A 81 -1.10 -9.93 1.77
N THR A 82 -1.39 -10.49 0.61
CA THR A 82 -0.92 -11.83 0.20
C THR A 82 0.47 -11.83 -0.45
N GLY A 83 1.21 -10.70 -0.43
CA GLY A 83 2.63 -10.63 -0.74
C GLY A 83 3.00 -10.49 -2.22
N ASP A 84 2.12 -10.02 -3.09
CA ASP A 84 2.44 -9.87 -4.51
C ASP A 84 3.49 -8.79 -4.76
N MET A 85 3.41 -7.65 -4.03
CA MET A 85 4.45 -6.64 -4.07
C MET A 85 5.74 -7.15 -3.44
N THR A 86 5.67 -7.84 -2.30
CA THR A 86 6.82 -8.51 -1.66
C THR A 86 7.57 -9.40 -2.66
N MET A 87 6.85 -10.23 -3.43
CA MET A 87 7.45 -11.08 -4.47
C MET A 87 8.11 -10.27 -5.60
N ALA A 88 7.56 -9.11 -5.96
CA ALA A 88 8.16 -8.24 -6.97
C ALA A 88 9.44 -7.57 -6.46
N LEU A 89 9.51 -7.24 -5.18
CA LEU A 89 10.70 -6.70 -4.51
C LEU A 89 11.78 -7.79 -4.37
N LEU A 90 11.43 -8.99 -3.90
CA LEU A 90 12.36 -10.13 -3.72
C LEU A 90 13.09 -10.47 -5.01
N LYS A 91 12.41 -10.44 -6.16
CA LYS A 91 13.03 -10.66 -7.49
C LYS A 91 14.11 -9.65 -7.85
N ARG A 92 14.28 -8.61 -7.07
CA ARG A 92 15.29 -7.55 -7.27
C ARG A 92 16.40 -7.58 -6.23
N ARG A 93 16.25 -8.41 -5.21
CA ARG A 93 17.27 -8.58 -4.16
C ARG A 93 18.36 -9.51 -4.64
N PRO A 94 19.64 -9.21 -4.35
CA PRO A 94 20.74 -10.14 -4.60
C PRO A 94 20.67 -11.34 -3.64
N LYS A 95 21.41 -12.40 -3.97
CA LYS A 95 21.62 -13.51 -3.04
C LYS A 95 22.33 -13.03 -1.78
N GLY A 96 21.96 -13.60 -0.64
CA GLY A 96 22.53 -13.21 0.67
C GLY A 96 22.02 -11.89 1.24
N ALA A 97 21.07 -11.22 0.55
CA ALA A 97 20.51 -9.97 1.05
C ALA A 97 19.73 -10.16 2.34
N GLN A 98 19.70 -9.11 3.15
CA GLN A 98 18.80 -9.00 4.32
C GLN A 98 17.37 -9.30 3.92
N PRO A 99 16.57 -9.95 4.78
CA PRO A 99 15.18 -10.24 4.47
C PRO A 99 14.37 -8.95 4.28
N ILE A 100 13.33 -9.03 3.45
CA ILE A 100 12.29 -7.99 3.40
C ILE A 100 11.33 -8.23 4.57
N LEU A 101 11.00 -7.20 5.33
CA LEU A 101 9.87 -7.24 6.25
C LEU A 101 8.58 -7.11 5.45
N ALA A 102 7.69 -8.09 5.55
CA ALA A 102 6.39 -8.08 4.90
C ALA A 102 5.31 -7.92 5.99
N ALA A 103 4.80 -6.69 6.14
CA ALA A 103 3.90 -6.36 7.22
C ALA A 103 2.46 -6.16 6.75
N ASP A 104 1.53 -6.73 7.50
CA ASP A 104 0.10 -6.50 7.33
C ASP A 104 -0.61 -6.60 8.69
N PHE A 105 -1.74 -5.92 8.85
CA PHE A 105 -2.54 -5.99 10.07
C PHE A 105 -3.53 -7.16 10.07
N SER A 106 -3.80 -7.76 8.90
CA SER A 106 -4.66 -8.93 8.72
C SER A 106 -3.83 -10.21 8.81
N HIS A 107 -4.03 -10.96 9.89
CA HIS A 107 -3.39 -12.27 10.07
C HIS A 107 -3.73 -13.23 8.93
N ALA A 108 -4.96 -13.23 8.46
CA ALA A 108 -5.41 -14.12 7.39
C ALA A 108 -4.72 -13.83 6.05
N MET A 109 -4.51 -12.55 5.72
CA MET A 109 -3.75 -12.13 4.54
C MET A 109 -2.29 -12.52 4.66
N LEU A 110 -1.66 -12.17 5.80
CA LEU A 110 -0.24 -12.41 6.06
C LEU A 110 0.11 -13.89 6.05
N SER A 111 -0.72 -14.74 6.65
CA SER A 111 -0.56 -16.21 6.65
C SER A 111 -0.58 -16.81 5.22
N ARG A 112 -1.33 -16.21 4.30
CA ARG A 112 -1.33 -16.60 2.88
C ARG A 112 -0.09 -16.09 2.16
N GLY A 113 0.28 -14.84 2.41
CA GLY A 113 1.51 -14.24 1.87
C GLY A 113 2.74 -15.03 2.26
N ALA A 114 2.88 -15.41 3.52
CA ALA A 114 4.01 -16.19 4.03
C ALA A 114 4.27 -17.47 3.23
N LYS A 115 3.21 -18.14 2.75
CA LYS A 115 3.33 -19.32 1.87
C LYS A 115 3.94 -19.00 0.50
N LYS A 116 3.78 -17.76 -0.01
CA LYS A 116 4.33 -17.34 -1.30
C LYS A 116 5.79 -16.91 -1.21
N PHE A 117 6.15 -16.14 -0.19
CA PHE A 117 7.48 -15.51 -0.13
C PHE A 117 8.50 -16.25 0.75
N GLY A 118 8.17 -17.46 1.19
CA GLY A 118 9.16 -18.38 1.78
C GLY A 118 9.70 -17.93 3.13
N GLY A 119 8.85 -17.50 4.05
CA GLY A 119 9.22 -17.21 5.43
C GLY A 119 9.81 -18.42 6.16
N PRO A 120 10.38 -18.23 7.37
CA PRO A 120 10.90 -19.34 8.18
C PRO A 120 9.85 -20.44 8.35
N GLY A 121 10.22 -21.69 8.02
CA GLY A 121 9.33 -22.86 8.12
C GLY A 121 8.43 -23.12 6.90
N VAL A 122 8.51 -22.34 5.83
CA VAL A 122 7.71 -22.52 4.62
C VAL A 122 8.58 -22.95 3.44
N GLY A 123 8.45 -24.21 3.05
CA GLY A 123 9.06 -24.80 1.85
C GLY A 123 10.58 -25.00 1.90
N ALA A 124 11.11 -25.75 0.92
CA ALA A 124 12.56 -25.91 0.74
C ALA A 124 13.14 -24.62 0.14
N ARG A 125 13.81 -23.80 0.94
CA ARG A 125 14.57 -22.64 0.46
C ARG A 125 15.96 -23.08 -0.01
N VAL A 126 16.38 -22.53 -1.14
CA VAL A 126 17.80 -22.61 -1.53
C VAL A 126 18.59 -21.65 -0.63
N ALA A 127 19.70 -22.13 -0.06
CA ALA A 127 20.54 -21.31 0.79
C ALA A 127 21.01 -20.04 0.04
N GLY A 128 20.85 -18.90 0.71
CA GLY A 128 21.20 -17.60 0.15
C GLY A 128 20.17 -16.93 -0.75
N ASP A 129 19.07 -17.59 -1.11
CA ASP A 129 18.00 -16.92 -1.87
C ASP A 129 17.29 -15.85 -1.02
N PRO A 130 16.93 -14.69 -1.63
CA PRO A 130 16.17 -13.63 -0.96
C PRO A 130 14.84 -14.14 -0.41
N PHE A 131 14.45 -13.65 0.76
CA PHE A 131 13.20 -14.03 1.42
C PHE A 131 12.56 -12.85 2.14
N ALA A 132 11.33 -13.04 2.59
CA ALA A 132 10.66 -12.09 3.46
C ALA A 132 10.30 -12.71 4.80
N VAL A 133 10.22 -11.87 5.81
CA VAL A 133 9.77 -12.22 7.16
C VAL A 133 8.40 -11.60 7.36
N PRO A 134 7.35 -12.40 7.64
CA PRO A 134 6.04 -11.87 7.95
C PRO A 134 6.04 -11.14 9.30
N LEU A 135 5.38 -9.99 9.35
CA LEU A 135 5.22 -9.16 10.53
C LEU A 135 3.76 -8.73 10.65
N GLU A 136 3.04 -9.19 11.67
CA GLU A 136 1.71 -8.66 11.94
C GLU A 136 1.85 -7.31 12.65
N ALA A 137 1.44 -6.22 11.98
CA ALA A 137 1.63 -4.86 12.49
C ALA A 137 0.59 -3.88 11.95
N ASP A 138 0.26 -2.89 12.77
CA ASP A 138 -0.49 -1.71 12.35
C ASP A 138 0.45 -0.70 11.67
N ALA A 139 0.07 -0.26 10.47
CA ALA A 139 0.83 0.74 9.71
C ALA A 139 0.92 2.11 10.39
N LEU A 140 0.03 2.40 11.33
CA LEU A 140 0.04 3.64 12.13
C LEU A 140 0.97 3.55 13.35
N HIS A 141 1.39 2.34 13.75
CA HIS A 141 2.21 2.08 14.94
C HIS A 141 3.16 0.89 14.69
N LEU A 142 4.22 1.12 13.95
CA LEU A 142 5.16 0.07 13.58
C LEU A 142 6.08 -0.31 14.75
N PRO A 143 6.26 -1.60 15.07
CA PRO A 143 7.18 -2.05 16.11
C PRO A 143 8.64 -1.99 15.62
N LEU A 144 9.02 -0.86 15.03
CA LEU A 144 10.34 -0.64 14.44
C LEU A 144 10.97 0.64 15.02
N GLY A 145 12.29 0.64 15.14
CA GLY A 145 13.04 1.79 15.62
C GLY A 145 12.99 2.97 14.64
N THR A 146 13.12 4.18 15.18
CA THR A 146 13.29 5.39 14.37
C THR A 146 14.55 5.27 13.49
N GLY A 147 14.45 5.67 12.21
CA GLY A 147 15.59 5.67 11.30
C GLY A 147 16.18 4.28 11.05
N SER A 148 15.35 3.24 10.95
CA SER A 148 15.80 1.85 10.80
C SER A 148 15.71 1.30 9.37
N LEU A 149 14.90 1.93 8.49
CA LEU A 149 14.60 1.42 7.15
C LEU A 149 15.20 2.28 6.03
N ASP A 150 15.67 1.64 4.98
CA ASP A 150 16.17 2.29 3.76
C ASP A 150 15.05 2.46 2.71
N LEU A 151 14.03 1.60 2.76
CA LEU A 151 12.90 1.63 1.82
C LEU A 151 11.62 1.14 2.49
N ILE A 152 10.54 1.88 2.31
CA ILE A 152 9.17 1.45 2.57
C ILE A 152 8.40 1.45 1.27
N VAL A 153 7.67 0.36 1.00
CA VAL A 153 6.72 0.29 -0.12
C VAL A 153 5.36 -0.15 0.41
N SER A 154 4.31 0.48 -0.09
CA SER A 154 2.92 0.04 0.11
C SER A 154 2.23 -0.06 -1.26
N ALA A 155 1.60 -1.19 -1.56
CA ALA A 155 0.91 -1.37 -2.84
C ALA A 155 -0.57 -1.71 -2.62
N PHE A 156 -1.45 -0.78 -3.04
CA PHE A 156 -2.91 -0.88 -2.96
C PHE A 156 -3.48 -1.06 -1.54
N GLY A 157 -2.67 -0.68 -0.54
CA GLY A 157 -3.01 -0.78 0.88
C GLY A 157 -3.17 0.56 1.58
N PHE A 158 -2.41 1.58 1.17
CA PHE A 158 -2.34 2.86 1.87
C PHE A 158 -3.70 3.57 1.98
N ARG A 159 -4.55 3.50 0.94
CA ARG A 159 -5.91 4.07 0.95
C ARG A 159 -6.82 3.49 2.03
N ASN A 160 -6.45 2.37 2.63
CA ASN A 160 -7.22 1.68 3.67
C ASN A 160 -6.78 2.08 5.09
N LEU A 161 -5.76 2.91 5.24
CA LEU A 161 -5.35 3.43 6.55
C LEU A 161 -6.44 4.33 7.13
N ALA A 162 -6.71 4.18 8.41
CA ALA A 162 -7.71 4.98 9.12
C ALA A 162 -7.31 6.47 9.22
N ASN A 163 -6.00 6.77 9.10
CA ASN A 163 -5.45 8.11 9.13
C ASN A 163 -4.20 8.19 8.24
N TYR A 164 -4.30 8.91 7.12
CA TYR A 164 -3.19 9.00 6.14
C TYR A 164 -2.00 9.79 6.70
N GLU A 165 -2.26 10.88 7.40
CA GLU A 165 -1.22 11.71 7.99
C GLU A 165 -0.45 10.97 9.09
N ALA A 166 -1.15 10.21 9.93
CA ALA A 166 -0.52 9.37 10.94
C ALA A 166 0.36 8.29 10.28
N GLY A 167 -0.14 7.63 9.23
CA GLY A 167 0.64 6.66 8.46
C GLY A 167 1.89 7.27 7.82
N LEU A 168 1.76 8.46 7.19
CA LEU A 168 2.90 9.16 6.60
C LEU A 168 3.93 9.55 7.66
N ARG A 169 3.50 10.06 8.84
CA ARG A 169 4.42 10.38 9.95
C ARG A 169 5.12 9.15 10.50
N GLU A 170 4.40 8.04 10.63
CA GLU A 170 4.99 6.79 11.12
C GLU A 170 6.02 6.23 10.13
N PHE A 171 5.72 6.27 8.83
CA PHE A 171 6.67 5.87 7.79
C PHE A 171 7.89 6.80 7.76
N HIS A 172 7.68 8.12 7.93
CA HIS A 172 8.78 9.07 8.05
C HIS A 172 9.67 8.79 9.26
N ARG A 173 9.08 8.47 10.42
CA ARG A 173 9.79 8.13 11.64
C ARG A 173 10.73 6.93 11.48
N VAL A 174 10.25 5.86 10.84
CA VAL A 174 11.04 4.62 10.72
C VAL A 174 12.02 4.63 9.54
N LEU A 175 11.86 5.53 8.57
CA LEU A 175 12.83 5.71 7.49
C LEU A 175 14.09 6.39 8.01
N LYS A 176 15.24 5.92 7.53
CA LYS A 176 16.53 6.61 7.69
C LYS A 176 16.55 7.93 6.94
N PRO A 177 17.40 8.88 7.33
CA PRO A 177 17.76 9.99 6.44
C PRO A 177 18.19 9.50 5.07
N GLY A 178 17.57 10.02 4.00
CA GLY A 178 17.77 9.53 2.63
C GLY A 178 16.98 8.27 2.28
N GLY A 179 16.26 7.68 3.25
CA GLY A 179 15.36 6.55 3.02
C GLY A 179 14.21 6.90 2.07
N GLN A 180 13.75 5.93 1.30
CA GLN A 180 12.78 6.14 0.23
C GLN A 180 11.41 5.57 0.60
N LEU A 181 10.36 6.30 0.22
CA LEU A 181 8.96 5.87 0.31
C LEU A 181 8.41 5.62 -1.08
N GLY A 182 7.68 4.53 -1.26
CA GLY A 182 6.87 4.23 -2.44
C GLY A 182 5.45 3.83 -2.08
N ILE A 183 4.45 4.57 -2.60
CA ILE A 183 3.04 4.22 -2.44
C ILE A 183 2.45 4.00 -3.84
N LEU A 184 2.12 2.76 -4.16
CA LEU A 184 1.42 2.40 -5.40
C LEU A 184 -0.07 2.32 -5.09
N GLU A 185 -0.87 3.19 -5.70
CA GLU A 185 -2.31 3.25 -5.46
C GLU A 185 -3.12 3.48 -6.73
N PHE A 186 -4.42 3.15 -6.63
CA PHE A 186 -5.38 3.51 -7.67
C PHE A 186 -5.61 5.01 -7.68
N SER A 187 -5.92 5.53 -8.86
CA SER A 187 -6.37 6.90 -9.07
C SER A 187 -7.45 6.95 -10.13
N GLU A 188 -8.19 8.04 -10.18
CA GLU A 188 -9.21 8.24 -11.19
C GLU A 188 -8.61 8.94 -12.43
N PRO A 189 -8.51 8.23 -13.57
CA PRO A 189 -8.00 8.85 -14.79
C PRO A 189 -8.96 9.92 -15.30
N GLY A 190 -8.42 10.97 -15.93
CA GLY A 190 -9.20 12.03 -16.52
C GLY A 190 -9.70 11.72 -17.96
N GLY A 191 -10.50 12.64 -18.52
CA GLY A 191 -10.89 12.61 -19.91
C GLY A 191 -11.82 11.44 -20.32
N LEU A 192 -11.74 11.02 -21.57
CA LEU A 192 -12.58 9.94 -22.12
C LEU A 192 -12.26 8.58 -21.48
N ILE A 193 -11.00 8.33 -21.20
CA ILE A 193 -10.53 7.09 -20.51
C ILE A 193 -11.14 7.03 -19.12
N GLY A 194 -11.17 8.16 -18.39
CA GLY A 194 -11.80 8.24 -17.08
C GLY A 194 -13.29 7.93 -17.11
N LYS A 195 -14.01 8.40 -18.13
CA LYS A 195 -15.44 8.08 -18.30
C LYS A 195 -15.66 6.57 -18.52
N ALA A 196 -14.88 5.96 -19.40
CA ALA A 196 -14.95 4.51 -19.65
C ALA A 196 -14.56 3.69 -18.40
N TYR A 197 -13.51 4.10 -17.70
CA TYR A 197 -13.09 3.47 -16.45
C TYR A 197 -14.14 3.61 -15.34
N ALA A 198 -14.77 4.76 -15.21
CA ALA A 198 -15.85 4.99 -14.24
C ALA A 198 -17.05 4.05 -14.48
N VAL A 199 -17.42 3.81 -15.75
CA VAL A 199 -18.48 2.84 -16.10
C VAL A 199 -18.07 1.43 -15.69
N TYR A 200 -16.84 1.01 -16.04
CA TYR A 200 -16.30 -0.29 -15.64
C TYR A 200 -16.31 -0.43 -14.12
N PHE A 201 -15.78 0.55 -13.42
CA PHE A 201 -15.57 0.52 -11.97
C PHE A 201 -16.88 0.54 -11.18
N ARG A 202 -17.89 1.29 -11.68
CA ARG A 202 -19.20 1.44 -11.01
C ARG A 202 -20.23 0.36 -11.38
N ARG A 203 -20.14 -0.24 -12.57
CA ARG A 203 -21.15 -1.21 -13.05
C ARG A 203 -20.61 -2.63 -13.23
N VAL A 204 -19.45 -2.78 -13.87
CA VAL A 204 -18.92 -4.09 -14.25
C VAL A 204 -18.25 -4.76 -13.05
N LEU A 205 -17.39 -4.04 -12.35
CA LEU A 205 -16.62 -4.54 -11.21
C LEU A 205 -17.52 -5.04 -10.07
N PRO A 206 -18.56 -4.32 -9.62
CA PRO A 206 -19.47 -4.83 -8.60
C PRO A 206 -20.30 -6.05 -9.08
N ALA A 207 -20.62 -6.13 -10.37
CA ALA A 207 -21.35 -7.29 -10.92
C ALA A 207 -20.48 -8.56 -10.89
N ILE A 208 -19.22 -8.46 -11.32
CA ILE A 208 -18.24 -9.57 -11.24
C ILE A 208 -18.01 -9.96 -9.77
N GLY A 209 -17.83 -8.98 -8.90
CA GLY A 209 -17.62 -9.21 -7.47
C GLY A 209 -18.78 -9.98 -6.82
N ARG A 210 -20.01 -9.61 -7.11
CA ARG A 210 -21.20 -10.33 -6.64
C ARG A 210 -21.26 -11.77 -7.15
N ALA A 211 -20.90 -11.99 -8.42
CA ALA A 211 -20.90 -13.33 -9.03
C ALA A 211 -19.86 -14.27 -8.39
N ILE A 212 -18.72 -13.75 -7.95
CA ILE A 212 -17.61 -14.56 -7.39
C ILE A 212 -17.74 -14.76 -5.87
N CYS A 213 -18.17 -13.74 -5.12
CA CYS A 213 -18.17 -13.74 -3.65
C CYS A 213 -19.54 -13.62 -2.98
N GLY A 214 -20.63 -13.58 -3.74
CA GLY A 214 -21.95 -13.35 -3.19
C GLY A 214 -22.17 -11.92 -2.68
N GLN A 215 -23.09 -11.73 -1.73
CA GLN A 215 -23.54 -10.39 -1.28
C GLN A 215 -22.58 -9.69 -0.30
N ASN A 216 -21.35 -10.13 -0.11
CA ASN A 216 -20.41 -9.52 0.82
C ASN A 216 -19.91 -8.16 0.32
N GLY A 217 -20.09 -7.11 1.12
CA GLY A 217 -19.89 -5.69 0.80
C GLY A 217 -18.48 -5.22 0.41
N ALA A 218 -17.48 -6.11 0.33
CA ALA A 218 -16.10 -5.77 -0.03
C ALA A 218 -15.98 -5.14 -1.44
N TYR A 219 -16.90 -5.45 -2.35
CA TYR A 219 -16.90 -4.91 -3.73
C TYR A 219 -17.53 -3.54 -3.89
N SER A 220 -18.38 -3.15 -2.95
CA SER A 220 -18.86 -1.77 -2.86
C SER A 220 -17.82 -0.87 -2.19
N TYR A 221 -16.97 -1.47 -1.33
CA TYR A 221 -15.91 -0.75 -0.64
C TYR A 221 -14.79 -0.29 -1.60
N LEU A 222 -14.36 -1.12 -2.56
CA LEU A 222 -13.26 -0.76 -3.45
C LEU A 222 -13.52 0.52 -4.27
N PRO A 223 -14.66 0.69 -4.98
CA PRO A 223 -14.98 1.94 -5.64
C PRO A 223 -15.05 3.13 -4.67
N ALA A 224 -15.65 2.93 -3.50
CA ALA A 224 -15.75 3.98 -2.49
C ALA A 224 -14.38 4.40 -1.94
N SER A 225 -13.50 3.45 -1.63
CA SER A 225 -12.17 3.74 -1.11
C SER A 225 -11.27 4.44 -2.13
N VAL A 226 -11.39 4.10 -3.42
CA VAL A 226 -10.66 4.80 -4.49
C VAL A 226 -11.19 6.22 -4.69
N GLY A 227 -12.50 6.41 -4.72
CA GLY A 227 -13.11 7.73 -4.88
C GLY A 227 -12.88 8.68 -3.68
N ASN A 228 -12.64 8.12 -2.48
CA ASN A 228 -12.34 8.89 -1.28
C ASN A 228 -10.83 9.14 -1.09
N PHE A 229 -9.97 8.47 -1.86
CA PHE A 229 -8.53 8.66 -1.76
C PHE A 229 -8.13 10.01 -2.36
N PRO A 230 -7.20 10.77 -1.74
CA PRO A 230 -6.78 12.07 -2.24
C PRO A 230 -6.31 12.02 -3.69
N ALA A 231 -6.69 13.03 -4.47
CA ALA A 231 -6.18 13.20 -5.83
C ALA A 231 -4.64 13.31 -5.82
N PRO A 232 -3.95 12.91 -6.91
CA PRO A 232 -2.49 12.86 -6.91
C PRO A 232 -1.78 14.15 -6.47
N PRO A 233 -2.19 15.36 -6.88
CA PRO A 233 -1.56 16.59 -6.38
C PRO A 233 -1.75 16.79 -4.88
N GLU A 234 -2.92 16.43 -4.35
CA GLU A 234 -3.24 16.55 -2.93
C GLU A 234 -2.42 15.55 -2.11
N MET A 235 -2.30 14.29 -2.56
CA MET A 235 -1.48 13.29 -1.87
C MET A 235 -0.01 13.72 -1.83
N VAL A 236 0.53 14.25 -2.92
CA VAL A 236 1.89 14.81 -2.97
C VAL A 236 2.06 15.95 -1.98
N ALA A 237 1.09 16.86 -1.89
CA ALA A 237 1.12 17.96 -0.91
C ALA A 237 1.10 17.46 0.55
N ARG A 238 0.32 16.40 0.85
CA ARG A 238 0.29 15.76 2.17
C ARG A 238 1.64 15.13 2.54
N MET A 239 2.31 14.48 1.58
CA MET A 239 3.66 13.94 1.78
C MET A 239 4.65 15.07 2.10
N GLN A 240 4.61 16.17 1.35
CA GLN A 240 5.46 17.35 1.59
C GLN A 240 5.19 17.96 2.97
N ALA A 241 3.92 18.11 3.35
CA ALA A 241 3.53 18.63 4.66
C ALA A 241 3.99 17.74 5.84
N THR A 242 4.27 16.45 5.56
CA THR A 242 4.80 15.50 6.56
C THR A 242 6.33 15.53 6.65
N GLY A 243 7.02 16.36 5.87
CA GLY A 243 8.49 16.51 5.91
C GLY A 243 9.22 15.68 4.85
N TYR A 244 8.51 15.05 3.92
CA TYR A 244 9.17 14.39 2.79
C TYR A 244 9.61 15.38 1.73
N GLU A 245 10.74 15.09 1.10
CA GLU A 245 11.23 15.80 -0.09
C GLU A 245 11.18 14.93 -1.34
N GLN A 246 11.46 15.54 -2.51
CA GLN A 246 11.43 14.89 -3.80
C GLN A 246 10.13 14.12 -4.08
N CYS A 247 9.03 14.63 -3.54
CA CYS A 247 7.71 14.03 -3.70
C CYS A 247 7.27 14.11 -5.15
N ALA A 248 6.92 12.97 -5.73
CA ALA A 248 6.49 12.87 -7.11
C ALA A 248 5.40 11.80 -7.26
N TRP A 249 4.55 11.99 -8.27
CA TRP A 249 3.58 10.99 -8.70
C TRP A 249 3.84 10.61 -10.16
N GLN A 250 3.94 9.31 -10.42
CA GLN A 250 4.12 8.75 -11.76
C GLN A 250 2.89 7.93 -12.16
N PRO A 251 2.11 8.35 -13.18
CA PRO A 251 0.95 7.60 -13.63
C PRO A 251 1.33 6.27 -14.31
N TYR A 252 0.53 5.24 -14.06
CA TYR A 252 0.56 3.95 -14.73
C TYR A 252 -0.78 3.73 -15.45
N THR A 253 -0.72 3.10 -16.62
CA THR A 253 -1.91 2.72 -17.40
C THR A 253 -2.92 3.86 -17.49
N PHE A 254 -2.51 4.95 -18.14
CA PHE A 254 -3.35 6.15 -18.36
C PHE A 254 -3.86 6.83 -17.06
N GLY A 255 -3.21 6.59 -15.93
CA GLY A 255 -3.61 7.15 -14.64
C GLY A 255 -4.64 6.33 -13.86
N ILE A 256 -4.90 5.07 -14.23
CA ILE A 256 -5.73 4.13 -13.45
C ILE A 256 -5.05 3.77 -12.13
N ALA A 257 -3.71 3.69 -12.14
CA ALA A 257 -2.89 3.58 -10.96
C ALA A 257 -1.70 4.54 -11.07
N GLY A 258 -1.01 4.80 -9.98
CA GLY A 258 0.20 5.58 -10.00
C GLY A 258 1.08 5.29 -8.80
N LEU A 259 2.37 5.55 -8.98
CA LEU A 259 3.36 5.41 -7.93
C LEU A 259 3.72 6.79 -7.38
N TYR A 260 3.43 7.03 -6.13
CA TYR A 260 3.98 8.13 -5.35
C TYR A 260 5.36 7.73 -4.84
N THR A 261 6.32 8.64 -4.93
CA THR A 261 7.67 8.44 -4.39
C THR A 261 8.08 9.67 -3.60
N ALA A 262 8.85 9.46 -2.53
CA ALA A 262 9.42 10.53 -1.73
C ALA A 262 10.71 10.06 -1.05
N VAL A 263 11.47 11.01 -0.51
CA VAL A 263 12.68 10.78 0.27
C VAL A 263 12.50 11.42 1.64
N GLN A 264 12.82 10.67 2.68
CA GLN A 264 12.91 11.19 4.04
C GLN A 264 14.15 12.05 4.17
N VAL A 265 14.02 13.24 4.73
CA VAL A 265 15.13 14.13 5.05
C VAL A 265 15.14 14.45 6.52
N ASN A 266 16.32 14.67 7.09
CA ASN A 266 16.41 15.21 8.45
C ASN A 266 15.89 16.65 8.47
N THR A 267 14.85 16.90 9.23
CA THR A 267 14.46 18.24 9.65
C THR A 267 15.19 18.61 10.94
#